data_c843ce184ad2c34c9b1ed413db4b8627
#
_entry.id   c843ce184ad2c34c9b1ed413db4b8627
#
_cell.length_a   1.000
_cell.length_b   1.000
_cell.length_c   1.000
_cell.angle_alpha   90.00
_cell.angle_beta   90.00
_cell.angle_gamma   90.00
#
_symmetry.space_group_name_H-M   'P 1'
#
loop_
_entity.id
_entity.type
_entity.pdbx_description
1 polymer ?
#
loop_
_entity_poly.entity_id
_entity_poly.type
_entity_poly.pdbx_seq_one_letter_code
_entity_poly.pdbx_strand_id
1 'polypeptide(L)'
;MMKKTLLIFLLAPVLLMGQKNNNGKVYDKHPAIEIVNQFTSAWISGDTETLKNLTAEDFRMGSSMNNNPNYKDGDITSLIGQSSFMNKNFVNISLEDRGQAYSDAIEYKRSGLFVQTFQEFIAWDKSNGFKIRTPFNATFVFDKKGEKIVRFWWSDNQAAWQKWNLSRQTIKNGTIYKDHPFIGKVRQIWYNLAMGNLSQVWKDFSPNARVYDLNLTDKDYNNLEDHQEYVGEVFSKYEFVSIDEVGYPDYIDYEGDGGTVLSWYNMIVKSKKTGKNIVLKFHSQHDFNEDGMILNEYLYYNANLLK
;
A
#
# COMPACT_ATOMS: atom_id res chain seq x y z
N MET A 1 66.03 19.03 29.78
CA MET A 1 65.04 18.34 28.96
C MET A 1 64.38 17.22 29.73
N MET A 2 63.59 17.49 30.75
CA MET A 2 62.87 16.44 31.52
C MET A 2 61.66 17.07 32.22
N LYS A 3 60.59 17.41 31.50
CA LYS A 3 59.30 17.85 32.10
C LYS A 3 58.06 17.57 31.23
N LYS A 4 58.15 16.65 30.24
CA LYS A 4 56.98 16.37 29.37
C LYS A 4 56.40 14.94 29.45
N THR A 5 56.98 14.06 30.31
CA THR A 5 56.60 12.63 30.36
C THR A 5 55.65 12.31 31.51
N LEU A 6 55.33 13.23 32.40
CA LEU A 6 54.50 12.93 33.60
C LEU A 6 52.99 13.22 33.42
N LEU A 7 52.52 13.76 32.28
CA LEU A 7 51.13 14.14 32.11
C LEU A 7 50.26 13.06 31.43
N ILE A 8 50.87 12.00 30.89
CA ILE A 8 50.14 10.95 30.14
C ILE A 8 49.61 9.83 31.05
N PHE A 9 50.19 9.65 32.24
CA PHE A 9 49.77 8.61 33.17
C PHE A 9 48.58 8.93 34.08
N LEU A 10 48.12 10.20 34.14
CA LEU A 10 46.98 10.65 34.96
C LEU A 10 45.64 10.61 34.25
N LEU A 11 45.61 10.42 32.91
CA LEU A 11 44.36 10.37 32.12
C LEU A 11 43.88 8.92 31.85
N ALA A 12 44.70 7.92 32.06
CA ALA A 12 44.35 6.50 31.82
C ALA A 12 43.29 5.90 32.78
N PRO A 13 43.20 6.27 34.07
CA PRO A 13 42.19 5.72 34.97
C PRO A 13 40.81 6.32 34.83
N VAL A 14 40.64 7.51 34.18
CA VAL A 14 39.34 8.18 34.04
C VAL A 14 38.51 7.52 32.92
N LEU A 15 39.12 6.92 31.91
CA LEU A 15 38.43 6.24 30.82
C LEU A 15 37.87 4.84 31.21
N LEU A 16 38.31 4.26 32.31
CA LEU A 16 37.86 2.98 32.81
C LEU A 16 36.66 3.06 33.78
N MET A 17 36.28 4.25 34.24
CA MET A 17 35.12 4.44 35.12
C MET A 17 33.78 4.56 34.43
N GLY A 18 33.74 4.72 33.09
CA GLY A 18 32.49 4.86 32.30
C GLY A 18 31.74 3.52 32.05
N GLN A 19 32.36 2.37 32.30
CA GLN A 19 31.78 1.08 31.95
C GLN A 19 31.04 0.32 33.08
N LYS A 20 30.86 0.93 34.26
CA LYS A 20 30.29 0.23 35.43
C LYS A 20 28.78 0.28 35.59
N ASN A 21 28.03 0.95 34.72
CA ASN A 21 26.57 1.07 34.86
C ASN A 21 25.79 0.46 33.69
N ASN A 22 26.07 -0.81 33.33
CA ASN A 22 25.12 -1.50 32.47
C ASN A 22 23.81 -1.73 33.26
N ASN A 23 22.66 -1.50 32.61
CA ASN A 23 21.34 -1.62 33.22
C ASN A 23 20.70 -3.01 33.00
N GLY A 24 21.34 -3.91 32.24
CA GLY A 24 20.81 -5.22 31.92
C GLY A 24 21.52 -5.90 30.75
N LYS A 25 20.87 -6.87 30.16
CA LYS A 25 21.33 -7.64 28.99
C LYS A 25 20.23 -7.72 27.95
N VAL A 26 20.63 -7.86 26.67
CA VAL A 26 19.73 -8.11 25.54
C VAL A 26 20.10 -9.45 24.91
N TYR A 27 19.10 -10.23 24.52
CA TYR A 27 19.26 -11.54 23.93
C TYR A 27 18.42 -11.65 22.66
N ASP A 28 18.99 -12.14 21.58
CA ASP A 28 18.32 -12.54 20.33
C ASP A 28 17.74 -13.98 20.41
N LYS A 29 18.16 -14.75 21.42
CA LYS A 29 17.67 -16.10 21.74
C LYS A 29 17.44 -16.21 23.23
N HIS A 30 16.18 -16.37 23.63
CA HIS A 30 15.78 -16.50 25.02
C HIS A 30 14.45 -17.28 25.11
N PRO A 31 14.23 -18.13 26.15
CA PRO A 31 12.97 -18.87 26.33
C PRO A 31 11.71 -17.98 26.30
N ALA A 32 11.80 -16.74 26.81
CA ALA A 32 10.70 -15.80 26.80
C ALA A 32 10.26 -15.40 25.38
N ILE A 33 11.15 -15.40 24.39
CA ILE A 33 10.80 -15.15 22.99
C ILE A 33 9.90 -16.27 22.48
N GLU A 34 10.18 -17.50 22.85
CA GLU A 34 9.35 -18.65 22.48
C GLU A 34 7.95 -18.59 23.12
N ILE A 35 7.86 -18.15 24.37
CA ILE A 35 6.56 -17.89 25.04
C ILE A 35 5.77 -16.81 24.28
N VAL A 36 6.43 -15.74 23.84
CA VAL A 36 5.79 -14.68 23.04
C VAL A 36 5.33 -15.21 21.68
N ASN A 37 6.10 -16.05 21.01
CA ASN A 37 5.72 -16.67 19.74
C ASN A 37 4.47 -17.57 19.92
N GLN A 38 4.42 -18.36 21.00
CA GLN A 38 3.24 -19.15 21.33
C GLN A 38 2.02 -18.27 21.65
N PHE A 39 2.21 -17.19 22.42
CA PHE A 39 1.14 -16.23 22.72
C PHE A 39 0.59 -15.56 21.47
N THR A 40 1.45 -15.03 20.59
CA THR A 40 1.01 -14.35 19.36
C THR A 40 0.33 -15.33 18.41
N SER A 41 0.82 -16.56 18.29
CA SER A 41 0.18 -17.62 17.52
C SER A 41 -1.20 -17.96 18.07
N ALA A 42 -1.35 -18.13 19.38
CA ALA A 42 -2.63 -18.38 20.06
C ALA A 42 -3.59 -17.21 19.88
N TRP A 43 -3.09 -15.98 19.96
CA TRP A 43 -3.88 -14.77 19.81
C TRP A 43 -4.49 -14.64 18.40
N ILE A 44 -3.71 -14.86 17.35
CA ILE A 44 -4.21 -14.77 15.97
C ILE A 44 -5.05 -15.99 15.55
N SER A 45 -4.83 -17.16 16.15
CA SER A 45 -5.60 -18.39 15.86
C SER A 45 -6.90 -18.52 16.66
N GLY A 46 -7.06 -17.76 17.75
CA GLY A 46 -8.22 -17.87 18.64
C GLY A 46 -8.10 -18.95 19.72
N ASP A 47 -6.89 -19.44 19.98
CA ASP A 47 -6.62 -20.43 21.04
C ASP A 47 -6.64 -19.76 22.42
N THR A 48 -7.84 -19.65 22.98
CA THR A 48 -8.06 -18.97 24.26
C THR A 48 -7.53 -19.73 25.47
N GLU A 49 -7.35 -21.03 25.35
CA GLU A 49 -6.78 -21.84 26.42
C GLU A 49 -5.28 -21.61 26.57
N THR A 50 -4.56 -21.64 25.46
CA THR A 50 -3.14 -21.28 25.44
C THR A 50 -2.92 -19.84 25.93
N LEU A 51 -3.76 -18.86 25.52
CA LEU A 51 -3.67 -17.49 26.02
C LEU A 51 -3.79 -17.41 27.54
N LYS A 52 -4.77 -18.10 28.13
CA LYS A 52 -4.92 -18.17 29.60
C LYS A 52 -3.73 -18.83 30.29
N ASN A 53 -3.19 -19.88 29.66
CA ASN A 53 -2.06 -20.60 30.22
C ASN A 53 -0.75 -19.81 30.19
N LEU A 54 -0.56 -18.91 29.22
CA LEU A 54 0.66 -18.10 29.09
C LEU A 54 0.60 -16.77 29.84
N THR A 55 -0.58 -16.35 30.34
CA THR A 55 -0.75 -15.09 31.05
C THR A 55 -0.85 -15.28 32.56
N ALA A 56 -0.42 -14.27 33.31
CA ALA A 56 -0.59 -14.22 34.76
C ALA A 56 -2.04 -13.83 35.14
N GLU A 57 -2.43 -14.10 36.40
CA GLU A 57 -3.76 -13.76 36.91
C GLU A 57 -4.03 -12.24 36.87
N ASP A 58 -3.01 -11.42 37.12
CA ASP A 58 -3.09 -9.96 37.10
C ASP A 58 -2.70 -9.37 35.72
N PHE A 59 -2.80 -10.16 34.65
CA PHE A 59 -2.49 -9.73 33.28
C PHE A 59 -3.25 -8.47 32.88
N ARG A 60 -2.56 -7.55 32.19
CA ARG A 60 -3.14 -6.35 31.56
C ARG A 60 -2.61 -6.14 30.17
N MET A 61 -3.45 -5.57 29.30
CA MET A 61 -3.11 -5.26 27.91
C MET A 61 -3.65 -3.91 27.47
N GLY A 62 -2.97 -3.28 26.51
CA GLY A 62 -3.44 -2.01 25.96
C GLY A 62 -2.61 -1.50 24.79
N SER A 63 -3.20 -0.58 24.04
CA SER A 63 -2.47 0.14 22.99
C SER A 63 -1.66 1.28 23.61
N SER A 64 -0.35 1.32 23.33
CA SER A 64 0.52 2.42 23.72
C SER A 64 0.25 3.71 22.91
N MET A 65 -0.58 3.63 21.86
CA MET A 65 -1.03 4.77 21.05
C MET A 65 -2.31 5.42 21.61
N ASN A 66 -2.87 4.90 22.71
CA ASN A 66 -4.06 5.45 23.31
C ASN A 66 -3.71 6.69 24.13
N ASN A 67 -4.26 7.84 23.77
CA ASN A 67 -4.06 9.13 24.44
C ASN A 67 -5.27 9.57 25.29
N ASN A 68 -6.25 8.68 25.52
CA ASN A 68 -7.34 8.96 26.45
C ASN A 68 -6.85 8.85 27.90
N PRO A 69 -6.84 9.93 28.70
CA PRO A 69 -6.34 9.88 30.09
C PRO A 69 -7.17 9.01 31.02
N ASN A 70 -8.40 8.66 30.63
CA ASN A 70 -9.29 7.78 31.40
C ASN A 70 -9.26 6.32 30.91
N TYR A 71 -8.37 6.00 29.94
CA TYR A 71 -8.23 4.64 29.44
C TYR A 71 -7.75 3.70 30.54
N LYS A 72 -8.41 2.55 30.62
CA LYS A 72 -8.00 1.46 31.51
C LYS A 72 -7.52 0.28 30.66
N ASP A 73 -6.39 -0.26 31.00
CA ASP A 73 -5.87 -1.47 30.38
C ASP A 73 -6.89 -2.61 30.50
N GLY A 74 -7.06 -3.35 29.43
CA GLY A 74 -7.86 -4.57 29.39
C GLY A 74 -7.21 -5.71 30.17
N ASP A 75 -8.00 -6.72 30.46
CA ASP A 75 -7.58 -7.97 31.10
C ASP A 75 -7.60 -9.14 30.10
N ILE A 76 -7.48 -10.36 30.62
CA ILE A 76 -7.55 -11.59 29.80
C ILE A 76 -8.88 -11.72 29.04
N THR A 77 -9.99 -11.20 29.58
CA THR A 77 -11.30 -11.23 28.91
C THR A 77 -11.28 -10.32 27.69
N SER A 78 -10.65 -9.16 27.81
CA SER A 78 -10.42 -8.22 26.69
C SER A 78 -9.55 -8.83 25.60
N LEU A 79 -8.50 -9.55 25.96
CA LEU A 79 -7.62 -10.26 25.02
C LEU A 79 -8.37 -11.34 24.23
N ILE A 80 -9.17 -12.15 24.93
CA ILE A 80 -10.01 -13.19 24.31
C ILE A 80 -11.05 -12.56 23.38
N GLY A 81 -11.68 -11.46 23.82
CA GLY A 81 -12.63 -10.71 22.99
C GLY A 81 -11.99 -10.18 21.70
N GLN A 82 -10.78 -9.63 21.80
CA GLN A 82 -10.02 -9.13 20.64
C GLN A 82 -9.62 -10.26 19.67
N SER A 83 -9.13 -11.38 20.19
CA SER A 83 -8.81 -12.57 19.41
C SER A 83 -10.05 -13.12 18.68
N SER A 84 -11.18 -13.23 19.39
CA SER A 84 -12.48 -13.65 18.82
C SER A 84 -12.95 -12.69 17.73
N PHE A 85 -12.85 -11.38 17.94
CA PHE A 85 -13.19 -10.37 16.95
C PHE A 85 -12.35 -10.53 15.69
N MET A 86 -11.03 -10.71 15.82
CA MET A 86 -10.15 -10.92 14.68
C MET A 86 -10.54 -12.16 13.90
N ASN A 87 -10.71 -13.29 14.55
CA ASN A 87 -11.06 -14.55 13.91
C ASN A 87 -12.45 -14.56 13.27
N LYS A 88 -13.39 -13.77 13.81
CA LYS A 88 -14.73 -13.59 13.23
C LYS A 88 -14.68 -12.78 11.93
N ASN A 89 -13.89 -11.72 11.87
CA ASN A 89 -13.91 -10.74 10.79
C ASN A 89 -12.83 -10.96 9.73
N PHE A 90 -11.70 -11.61 10.08
CA PHE A 90 -10.54 -11.73 9.19
C PHE A 90 -10.16 -13.20 8.91
N VAL A 91 -9.45 -13.39 7.78
CA VAL A 91 -8.76 -14.63 7.40
C VAL A 91 -7.31 -14.33 7.08
N ASN A 92 -6.49 -15.38 7.01
CA ASN A 92 -5.05 -15.30 6.71
C ASN A 92 -4.36 -14.26 7.60
N ILE A 93 -4.68 -14.31 8.90
CA ILE A 93 -4.08 -13.42 9.89
C ILE A 93 -2.65 -13.89 10.13
N SER A 94 -1.68 -12.99 9.98
CA SER A 94 -0.27 -13.25 10.30
C SER A 94 0.36 -12.05 11.02
N LEU A 95 1.38 -12.38 11.81
CA LEU A 95 2.37 -11.45 12.36
C LEU A 95 3.72 -11.88 11.82
N GLU A 96 4.31 -11.07 10.96
CA GLU A 96 5.56 -11.36 10.27
C GLU A 96 6.64 -10.37 10.70
N ASP A 97 7.86 -10.82 10.90
CA ASP A 97 8.96 -9.94 11.23
C ASP A 97 9.20 -8.93 10.10
N ARG A 98 9.42 -7.68 10.46
CA ARG A 98 9.53 -6.58 9.51
C ARG A 98 10.95 -6.42 9.00
N GLY A 99 11.17 -6.81 7.74
CA GLY A 99 12.48 -6.74 7.10
C GLY A 99 13.49 -7.67 7.78
N GLN A 100 14.54 -7.10 8.35
CA GLN A 100 15.58 -7.82 9.10
C GLN A 100 15.40 -7.75 10.62
N ALA A 101 14.27 -7.21 11.09
CA ALA A 101 13.98 -7.13 12.52
C ALA A 101 13.70 -8.53 13.09
N TYR A 102 14.00 -8.69 14.35
CA TYR A 102 13.73 -9.89 15.14
C TYR A 102 13.32 -9.50 16.56
N SER A 103 12.80 -10.46 17.32
CA SER A 103 12.37 -10.22 18.69
C SER A 103 13.58 -10.16 19.65
N ASP A 104 13.60 -9.17 20.54
CA ASP A 104 14.60 -8.99 21.57
C ASP A 104 14.06 -9.34 22.96
N ALA A 105 14.75 -10.19 23.70
CA ALA A 105 14.52 -10.35 25.14
C ALA A 105 15.48 -9.45 25.90
N ILE A 106 14.92 -8.58 26.75
CA ILE A 106 15.66 -7.57 27.50
C ILE A 106 15.49 -7.84 29.00
N GLU A 107 16.59 -8.23 29.66
CA GLU A 107 16.63 -8.47 31.10
C GLU A 107 17.21 -7.24 31.81
N TYR A 108 16.33 -6.44 32.41
CA TYR A 108 16.76 -5.28 33.20
C TYR A 108 17.12 -5.70 34.63
N LYS A 109 18.16 -5.10 35.18
CA LYS A 109 18.61 -5.38 36.57
C LYS A 109 17.54 -5.16 37.64
N ARG A 110 16.63 -4.21 37.42
CA ARG A 110 15.62 -3.82 38.40
C ARG A 110 14.19 -4.02 37.94
N SER A 111 13.93 -3.92 36.65
CA SER A 111 12.56 -3.93 36.09
C SER A 111 12.12 -5.29 35.60
N GLY A 112 13.02 -6.29 35.57
CA GLY A 112 12.69 -7.65 35.17
C GLY A 112 12.87 -7.92 33.67
N LEU A 113 12.19 -8.94 33.19
CA LEU A 113 12.29 -9.47 31.84
C LEU A 113 11.19 -8.90 30.93
N PHE A 114 11.61 -8.41 29.77
CA PHE A 114 10.75 -7.90 28.70
C PHE A 114 11.07 -8.61 27.39
N VAL A 115 10.09 -8.74 26.50
CA VAL A 115 10.32 -9.10 25.11
C VAL A 115 9.70 -8.00 24.24
N GLN A 116 10.47 -7.53 23.25
CA GLN A 116 9.99 -6.61 22.23
C GLN A 116 9.95 -7.29 20.87
N THR A 117 8.86 -7.08 20.13
CA THR A 117 8.69 -7.58 18.76
C THR A 117 8.49 -6.42 17.79
N PHE A 118 8.97 -6.58 16.56
CA PHE A 118 8.93 -5.58 15.49
C PHE A 118 8.34 -6.21 14.24
N GLN A 119 7.03 -6.39 14.25
CA GLN A 119 6.30 -7.18 13.27
C GLN A 119 5.40 -6.33 12.39
N GLU A 120 4.82 -6.96 11.41
CA GLU A 120 3.76 -6.45 10.58
C GLU A 120 2.54 -7.35 10.76
N PHE A 121 1.40 -6.73 11.09
CA PHE A 121 0.10 -7.41 11.11
C PHE A 121 -0.48 -7.40 9.70
N ILE A 122 -0.86 -8.57 9.21
CA ILE A 122 -1.48 -8.76 7.90
C ILE A 122 -2.75 -9.59 8.09
N ALA A 123 -3.86 -9.15 7.47
CA ALA A 123 -5.12 -9.88 7.51
C ALA A 123 -6.03 -9.46 6.34
N TRP A 124 -7.04 -10.30 6.00
CA TRP A 124 -8.02 -10.02 4.99
C TRP A 124 -9.42 -10.01 5.58
N ASP A 125 -10.19 -8.94 5.36
CA ASP A 125 -11.59 -8.87 5.78
C ASP A 125 -12.42 -9.89 5.00
N LYS A 126 -13.15 -10.77 5.73
CA LYS A 126 -14.00 -11.81 5.15
C LYS A 126 -15.16 -11.26 4.34
N SER A 127 -15.63 -10.06 4.67
CA SER A 127 -16.84 -9.50 4.07
C SER A 127 -16.62 -8.82 2.73
N ASN A 128 -15.44 -8.19 2.53
CA ASN A 128 -15.17 -7.39 1.33
C ASN A 128 -13.79 -7.62 0.70
N GLY A 129 -12.97 -8.50 1.28
CA GLY A 129 -11.64 -8.84 0.76
C GLY A 129 -10.59 -7.74 0.99
N PHE A 130 -10.88 -6.69 1.77
CA PHE A 130 -9.88 -5.66 2.06
C PHE A 130 -8.69 -6.24 2.81
N LYS A 131 -7.49 -6.05 2.28
CA LYS A 131 -6.25 -6.45 2.92
C LYS A 131 -5.75 -5.34 3.83
N ILE A 132 -5.78 -5.59 5.15
CA ILE A 132 -5.10 -4.73 6.11
C ILE A 132 -3.65 -5.16 6.23
N ARG A 133 -2.76 -4.19 6.24
CA ARG A 133 -1.33 -4.36 6.46
C ARG A 133 -0.83 -3.17 7.27
N THR A 134 -0.26 -3.44 8.47
CA THR A 134 0.14 -2.37 9.38
C THR A 134 1.35 -2.80 10.21
N PRO A 135 2.33 -1.90 10.46
CA PRO A 135 3.34 -2.12 11.47
C PRO A 135 2.70 -2.46 12.80
N PHE A 136 3.24 -3.45 13.48
CA PHE A 136 2.79 -3.91 14.77
C PHE A 136 4.01 -4.16 15.66
N ASN A 137 4.29 -3.24 16.57
CA ASN A 137 5.37 -3.39 17.54
C ASN A 137 4.73 -3.71 18.89
N ALA A 138 5.26 -4.71 19.58
CA ALA A 138 4.71 -5.09 20.87
C ALA A 138 5.78 -5.24 21.94
N THR A 139 5.38 -4.96 23.18
CA THR A 139 6.20 -5.16 24.39
C THR A 139 5.46 -6.09 25.32
N PHE A 140 6.12 -7.15 25.71
CA PHE A 140 5.65 -8.12 26.68
C PHE A 140 6.47 -8.01 27.95
N VAL A 141 5.82 -7.95 29.10
CA VAL A 141 6.47 -7.94 30.41
C VAL A 141 6.18 -9.27 31.12
N PHE A 142 7.18 -9.86 31.69
CA PHE A 142 7.09 -11.15 32.35
C PHE A 142 7.02 -11.03 33.87
N ASP A 143 6.48 -12.05 34.51
CA ASP A 143 6.55 -12.23 35.94
C ASP A 143 8.02 -12.42 36.42
N LYS A 144 8.23 -12.45 37.74
CA LYS A 144 9.57 -12.58 38.31
C LYS A 144 10.28 -13.89 37.94
N LYS A 145 9.52 -14.93 37.58
CA LYS A 145 10.08 -16.23 37.15
C LYS A 145 10.38 -16.27 35.66
N GLY A 146 9.87 -15.33 34.86
CA GLY A 146 10.00 -15.33 33.42
C GLY A 146 9.12 -16.37 32.72
N GLU A 147 8.05 -16.85 33.38
CA GLU A 147 7.20 -17.94 32.92
C GLU A 147 5.85 -17.46 32.38
N LYS A 148 5.34 -16.34 32.89
CA LYS A 148 4.02 -15.79 32.56
C LYS A 148 4.11 -14.34 32.09
N ILE A 149 3.29 -13.99 31.10
CA ILE A 149 3.14 -12.61 30.63
C ILE A 149 2.20 -11.86 31.58
N VAL A 150 2.69 -10.77 32.18
CA VAL A 150 1.91 -9.90 33.07
C VAL A 150 1.40 -8.64 32.36
N ARG A 151 2.08 -8.19 31.28
CA ARG A 151 1.66 -7.04 30.49
C ARG A 151 1.92 -7.29 29.01
N PHE A 152 0.98 -6.81 28.18
CA PHE A 152 1.08 -6.80 26.73
C PHE A 152 0.65 -5.42 26.22
N TRP A 153 1.59 -4.66 25.66
CA TRP A 153 1.33 -3.39 25.01
C TRP A 153 1.75 -3.44 23.57
N TRP A 154 0.97 -2.79 22.70
CA TRP A 154 1.30 -2.68 21.29
C TRP A 154 1.15 -1.26 20.75
N SER A 155 1.83 -1.00 19.63
CA SER A 155 1.67 0.18 18.78
C SER A 155 1.42 -0.29 17.36
N ASP A 156 0.45 0.32 16.70
CA ASP A 156 0.12 0.07 15.31
C ASP A 156 -0.22 1.37 14.58
N ASN A 157 -0.45 1.31 13.25
CA ASN A 157 -0.85 2.48 12.49
C ASN A 157 -2.38 2.61 12.44
N GLN A 158 -2.91 3.55 13.20
CA GLN A 158 -4.35 3.82 13.28
C GLN A 158 -4.97 4.17 11.92
N ALA A 159 -4.21 4.79 10.99
CA ALA A 159 -4.70 5.10 9.65
C ALA A 159 -5.02 3.83 8.84
N ALA A 160 -4.32 2.70 9.07
CA ALA A 160 -4.63 1.43 8.43
C ALA A 160 -6.02 0.91 8.86
N TRP A 161 -6.34 1.02 10.15
CA TRP A 161 -7.64 0.65 10.70
C TRP A 161 -8.77 1.58 10.23
N GLN A 162 -8.48 2.87 10.08
CA GLN A 162 -9.44 3.82 9.50
C GLN A 162 -9.75 3.47 8.04
N LYS A 163 -8.75 3.14 7.21
CA LYS A 163 -8.95 2.67 5.84
C LYS A 163 -9.79 1.40 5.79
N TRP A 164 -9.53 0.45 6.68
CA TRP A 164 -10.37 -0.75 6.80
C TRP A 164 -11.83 -0.41 7.13
N ASN A 165 -12.07 0.49 8.11
CA ASN A 165 -13.43 0.93 8.44
C ASN A 165 -14.13 1.60 7.25
N LEU A 166 -13.42 2.46 6.52
CA LEU A 166 -13.93 3.14 5.32
C LEU A 166 -14.25 2.14 4.19
N SER A 167 -13.46 1.06 4.05
CA SER A 167 -13.69 0.04 3.02
C SER A 167 -15.02 -0.71 3.18
N ARG A 168 -15.66 -0.59 4.35
CA ARG A 168 -16.96 -1.21 4.68
C ARG A 168 -18.14 -0.26 4.46
N GLN A 169 -17.89 0.93 3.95
CA GLN A 169 -18.89 1.97 3.73
C GLN A 169 -19.01 2.27 2.24
N THR A 170 -20.20 2.67 1.81
CA THR A 170 -20.38 3.27 0.48
C THR A 170 -20.10 4.75 0.60
N ILE A 171 -19.02 5.20 -0.03
CA ILE A 171 -18.62 6.61 -0.04
C ILE A 171 -18.71 7.10 -1.47
N LYS A 172 -19.49 8.18 -1.69
CA LYS A 172 -19.53 8.86 -2.98
C LYS A 172 -18.17 9.56 -3.21
N ASN A 173 -17.57 9.34 -4.37
CA ASN A 173 -16.27 9.91 -4.74
C ASN A 173 -16.34 10.79 -5.99
N GLY A 174 -17.54 11.10 -6.48
CA GLY A 174 -17.72 11.89 -7.69
C GLY A 174 -19.09 11.75 -8.32
N THR A 175 -19.20 12.24 -9.55
CA THR A 175 -20.43 12.20 -10.35
C THR A 175 -20.12 11.68 -11.74
N ILE A 176 -21.01 10.85 -12.30
CA ILE A 176 -20.90 10.32 -13.67
C ILE A 176 -21.85 11.09 -14.57
N TYR A 177 -21.37 11.57 -15.72
CA TYR A 177 -22.11 12.28 -16.73
C TYR A 177 -22.10 11.53 -18.07
N LYS A 178 -23.26 11.36 -18.70
CA LYS A 178 -23.41 10.84 -20.07
C LYS A 178 -23.13 11.87 -21.14
N ASP A 179 -23.41 13.15 -20.84
CA ASP A 179 -23.18 14.31 -21.70
C ASP A 179 -22.28 15.28 -20.95
N HIS A 180 -21.12 15.56 -21.50
CA HIS A 180 -20.17 16.52 -20.96
C HIS A 180 -19.26 17.05 -22.08
N PRO A 181 -18.80 18.32 -22.04
CA PRO A 181 -17.89 18.85 -23.05
C PRO A 181 -16.64 18.02 -23.28
N PHE A 182 -16.10 17.38 -22.24
CA PHE A 182 -14.90 16.53 -22.33
C PHE A 182 -15.14 15.24 -23.12
N ILE A 183 -16.35 14.67 -23.06
CA ILE A 183 -16.75 13.55 -23.95
C ILE A 183 -16.69 14.02 -25.42
N GLY A 184 -17.16 15.26 -25.70
CA GLY A 184 -17.05 15.86 -27.01
C GLY A 184 -15.62 16.01 -27.49
N LYS A 185 -14.68 16.40 -26.62
CA LYS A 185 -13.24 16.47 -26.95
C LYS A 185 -12.67 15.10 -27.32
N VAL A 186 -12.99 14.05 -26.57
CA VAL A 186 -12.54 12.69 -26.88
C VAL A 186 -13.12 12.20 -28.21
N ARG A 187 -14.40 12.46 -28.47
CA ARG A 187 -15.02 12.17 -29.79
C ARG A 187 -14.29 12.89 -30.93
N GLN A 188 -13.87 14.14 -30.72
CA GLN A 188 -13.10 14.90 -31.70
C GLN A 188 -11.73 14.31 -31.98
N ILE A 189 -11.05 13.73 -31.00
CA ILE A 189 -9.80 12.99 -31.20
C ILE A 189 -10.01 11.87 -32.22
N TRP A 190 -10.99 10.98 -31.95
CA TRP A 190 -11.27 9.83 -32.80
C TRP A 190 -11.80 10.22 -34.17
N TYR A 191 -12.64 11.26 -34.23
CA TYR A 191 -13.10 11.83 -35.52
C TYR A 191 -11.93 12.34 -36.35
N ASN A 192 -11.06 13.16 -35.80
CA ASN A 192 -9.92 13.72 -36.53
C ASN A 192 -8.94 12.62 -36.94
N LEU A 193 -8.73 11.62 -36.10
CA LEU A 193 -7.93 10.45 -36.42
C LEU A 193 -8.52 9.70 -37.60
N ALA A 194 -9.82 9.41 -37.61
CA ALA A 194 -10.50 8.74 -38.72
C ALA A 194 -10.45 9.53 -40.02
N MET A 195 -10.48 10.86 -39.94
CA MET A 195 -10.39 11.76 -41.13
C MET A 195 -8.94 12.03 -41.58
N GLY A 196 -7.93 11.49 -40.86
CA GLY A 196 -6.52 11.76 -41.17
C GLY A 196 -6.04 13.18 -40.81
N ASN A 197 -6.82 13.91 -40.01
CA ASN A 197 -6.53 15.29 -39.59
C ASN A 197 -5.59 15.27 -38.35
N LEU A 198 -4.40 14.68 -38.48
CA LEU A 198 -3.50 14.43 -37.34
C LEU A 198 -3.15 15.70 -36.55
N SER A 199 -3.02 16.86 -37.20
CA SER A 199 -2.74 18.12 -36.51
C SER A 199 -3.86 18.56 -35.57
N GLN A 200 -5.08 18.07 -35.73
CA GLN A 200 -6.25 18.41 -34.89
C GLN A 200 -6.50 17.37 -33.78
N VAL A 201 -5.90 16.20 -33.88
CA VAL A 201 -6.02 15.13 -32.86
C VAL A 201 -5.49 15.62 -31.52
N TRP A 202 -4.38 16.33 -31.52
CA TRP A 202 -3.59 16.67 -30.33
C TRP A 202 -3.91 18.05 -29.72
N LYS A 203 -4.87 18.78 -30.28
CA LYS A 203 -5.15 20.18 -29.89
C LYS A 203 -5.57 20.37 -28.43
N ASP A 204 -6.21 19.34 -27.85
CA ASP A 204 -6.69 19.35 -26.46
C ASP A 204 -5.74 18.64 -25.49
N PHE A 205 -4.59 18.16 -25.97
CA PHE A 205 -3.55 17.56 -25.12
C PHE A 205 -2.66 18.64 -24.50
N SER A 206 -2.31 18.47 -23.24
CA SER A 206 -1.24 19.24 -22.60
C SER A 206 0.10 18.95 -23.29
N PRO A 207 0.99 19.94 -23.46
CA PRO A 207 2.35 19.69 -23.99
C PRO A 207 3.14 18.64 -23.20
N ASN A 208 2.81 18.46 -21.93
CA ASN A 208 3.43 17.48 -21.02
C ASN A 208 2.56 16.21 -20.84
N ALA A 209 1.60 15.98 -21.72
CA ALA A 209 0.74 14.80 -21.65
C ALA A 209 1.54 13.50 -21.72
N ARG A 210 1.04 12.50 -21.00
CA ARG A 210 1.62 11.16 -20.97
C ARG A 210 0.64 10.15 -21.57
N VAL A 211 1.14 9.28 -22.43
CA VAL A 211 0.32 8.24 -23.05
C VAL A 211 0.79 6.87 -22.56
N TYR A 212 -0.06 6.21 -21.81
CA TYR A 212 0.14 4.88 -21.25
C TYR A 212 -0.50 3.85 -22.18
N ASP A 213 0.32 3.18 -22.98
CA ASP A 213 -0.11 2.08 -23.84
C ASP A 213 0.31 0.75 -23.20
N LEU A 214 -0.65 -0.16 -22.96
CA LEU A 214 -0.38 -1.48 -22.40
C LEU A 214 0.59 -2.34 -23.23
N ASN A 215 0.85 -1.96 -24.47
CA ASN A 215 1.76 -2.68 -25.35
C ASN A 215 3.21 -2.21 -25.21
N LEU A 216 3.49 -1.18 -24.43
CA LEU A 216 4.86 -0.75 -24.11
C LEU A 216 5.54 -1.78 -23.20
N THR A 217 6.79 -2.11 -23.50
CA THR A 217 7.57 -3.10 -22.74
C THR A 217 8.87 -2.57 -22.15
N ASP A 218 9.31 -1.40 -22.60
CA ASP A 218 10.61 -0.79 -22.28
C ASP A 218 10.51 0.51 -21.49
N LYS A 219 9.31 1.08 -21.43
CA LYS A 219 8.99 2.31 -20.67
C LYS A 219 7.55 2.31 -20.19
N ASP A 220 7.26 3.09 -19.15
CA ASP A 220 5.92 3.16 -18.54
C ASP A 220 4.94 3.96 -19.39
N TYR A 221 5.40 4.98 -20.13
CA TYR A 221 4.58 5.85 -20.98
C TYR A 221 5.40 6.44 -22.13
N ASN A 222 4.69 6.88 -23.16
CA ASN A 222 5.21 7.78 -24.18
C ASN A 222 4.97 9.24 -23.77
N ASN A 223 5.88 10.15 -24.04
CA ASN A 223 5.54 11.57 -24.12
C ASN A 223 4.67 11.82 -25.37
N LEU A 224 4.11 13.01 -25.49
CA LEU A 224 3.20 13.33 -26.58
C LEU A 224 3.89 13.22 -27.95
N GLU A 225 5.14 13.65 -28.09
CA GLU A 225 5.91 13.62 -29.35
C GLU A 225 6.15 12.18 -29.82
N ASP A 226 6.66 11.31 -28.93
CA ASP A 226 6.87 9.89 -29.22
C ASP A 226 5.56 9.21 -29.65
N HIS A 227 4.43 9.58 -29.02
CA HIS A 227 3.13 9.01 -29.35
C HIS A 227 2.64 9.48 -30.72
N GLN A 228 2.83 10.76 -31.05
CA GLN A 228 2.52 11.31 -32.38
C GLN A 228 3.30 10.59 -33.48
N GLU A 229 4.58 10.33 -33.25
CA GLU A 229 5.43 9.58 -34.17
C GLU A 229 4.91 8.15 -34.38
N TYR A 230 4.59 7.45 -33.28
CA TYR A 230 4.02 6.11 -33.34
C TYR A 230 2.69 6.06 -34.12
N VAL A 231 1.77 7.00 -33.86
CA VAL A 231 0.51 7.10 -34.61
C VAL A 231 0.79 7.35 -36.08
N GLY A 232 1.73 8.22 -36.42
CA GLY A 232 2.19 8.45 -37.80
C GLY A 232 2.69 7.17 -38.48
N GLU A 233 3.44 6.34 -37.79
CA GLU A 233 3.90 5.04 -38.30
C GLU A 233 2.73 4.08 -38.55
N VAL A 234 1.73 4.03 -37.65
CA VAL A 234 0.52 3.21 -37.86
C VAL A 234 -0.20 3.66 -39.11
N PHE A 235 -0.41 4.97 -39.29
CA PHE A 235 -1.07 5.53 -40.48
C PHE A 235 -0.24 5.30 -41.77
N SER A 236 1.06 5.16 -41.69
CA SER A 236 1.89 4.78 -42.85
C SER A 236 1.55 3.38 -43.38
N LYS A 237 1.16 2.46 -42.50
CA LYS A 237 0.93 1.03 -42.78
C LYS A 237 -0.56 0.68 -42.93
N TYR A 238 -1.44 1.45 -42.31
CA TYR A 238 -2.87 1.18 -42.26
C TYR A 238 -3.68 2.39 -42.73
N GLU A 239 -4.88 2.11 -43.24
CA GLU A 239 -5.92 3.06 -43.55
C GLU A 239 -7.04 2.93 -42.52
N PHE A 240 -7.50 4.03 -41.96
CA PHE A 240 -8.68 4.04 -41.09
C PHE A 240 -9.93 3.81 -41.90
N VAL A 241 -10.78 2.85 -41.51
CA VAL A 241 -12.02 2.53 -42.18
C VAL A 241 -13.22 3.04 -41.39
N SER A 242 -13.31 2.71 -40.11
CA SER A 242 -14.33 3.22 -39.19
C SER A 242 -13.90 3.12 -37.74
N ILE A 243 -14.58 3.90 -36.88
CA ILE A 243 -14.53 3.77 -35.45
C ILE A 243 -15.96 3.94 -34.91
N ASP A 244 -16.44 2.92 -34.21
CA ASP A 244 -17.80 2.85 -33.70
C ASP A 244 -17.77 2.77 -32.17
N GLU A 245 -18.53 3.63 -31.49
CA GLU A 245 -18.67 3.58 -30.04
C GLU A 245 -19.35 2.27 -29.61
N VAL A 246 -18.87 1.68 -28.53
CA VAL A 246 -19.50 0.53 -27.87
C VAL A 246 -20.13 1.03 -26.57
N GLY A 247 -21.45 1.10 -26.54
CA GLY A 247 -22.18 1.77 -25.46
C GLY A 247 -22.17 3.30 -25.66
N TYR A 248 -21.77 4.01 -24.64
CA TYR A 248 -21.58 5.47 -24.65
C TYR A 248 -20.38 5.82 -23.75
N PRO A 249 -19.63 6.88 -24.08
CA PRO A 249 -18.58 7.38 -23.19
C PRO A 249 -19.17 7.96 -21.91
N ASP A 250 -18.49 7.75 -20.80
CA ASP A 250 -18.79 8.35 -19.51
C ASP A 250 -17.72 9.38 -19.15
N TYR A 251 -18.14 10.54 -18.63
CA TYR A 251 -17.25 11.45 -17.91
C TYR A 251 -17.47 11.27 -16.40
N ILE A 252 -16.42 10.96 -15.70
CA ILE A 252 -16.40 10.85 -14.24
C ILE A 252 -15.68 12.07 -13.70
N ASP A 253 -16.41 12.87 -12.92
CA ASP A 253 -15.90 14.02 -12.18
C ASP A 253 -15.60 13.59 -10.76
N TYR A 254 -14.32 13.42 -10.42
CA TYR A 254 -13.89 13.01 -9.09
C TYR A 254 -13.83 14.21 -8.15
N GLU A 255 -14.36 14.06 -6.93
CA GLU A 255 -14.29 15.12 -5.92
C GLU A 255 -12.82 15.39 -5.53
N GLY A 256 -12.27 16.54 -6.01
CA GLY A 256 -10.93 17.02 -5.64
C GLY A 256 -9.77 16.57 -6.52
N ASP A 257 -9.99 15.73 -7.53
CA ASP A 257 -8.90 15.14 -8.34
C ASP A 257 -9.05 15.34 -9.87
N GLY A 258 -9.91 16.25 -10.33
CA GLY A 258 -10.22 16.44 -11.75
C GLY A 258 -11.11 15.32 -12.28
N GLY A 259 -11.14 15.15 -13.60
CA GLY A 259 -12.08 14.22 -14.20
C GLY A 259 -11.51 13.39 -15.33
N THR A 260 -12.21 12.29 -15.62
CA THR A 260 -11.79 11.28 -16.59
C THR A 260 -12.91 10.94 -17.54
N VAL A 261 -12.61 10.82 -18.84
CA VAL A 261 -13.51 10.23 -19.84
C VAL A 261 -13.12 8.79 -20.09
N LEU A 262 -14.07 7.87 -19.88
CA LEU A 262 -13.94 6.45 -20.23
C LEU A 262 -14.71 6.19 -21.52
N SER A 263 -14.09 5.50 -22.48
CA SER A 263 -14.76 5.22 -23.77
C SER A 263 -14.28 3.89 -24.36
N TRP A 264 -15.17 3.24 -25.12
CA TRP A 264 -14.94 1.93 -25.76
C TRP A 264 -15.33 1.99 -27.23
N TYR A 265 -14.53 1.36 -28.09
CA TYR A 265 -14.71 1.44 -29.53
C TYR A 265 -14.43 0.09 -30.21
N ASN A 266 -15.11 -0.14 -31.33
CA ASN A 266 -14.67 -1.05 -32.38
C ASN A 266 -14.02 -0.20 -33.49
N MET A 267 -12.72 -0.31 -33.62
CA MET A 267 -11.96 0.38 -34.66
C MET A 267 -11.64 -0.59 -35.80
N ILE A 268 -11.93 -0.22 -37.04
CA ILE A 268 -11.58 -0.99 -38.22
C ILE A 268 -10.48 -0.26 -38.96
N VAL A 269 -9.34 -0.93 -39.11
CA VAL A 269 -8.24 -0.45 -39.95
C VAL A 269 -8.00 -1.43 -41.08
N LYS A 270 -7.56 -0.95 -42.25
CA LYS A 270 -7.22 -1.76 -43.43
C LYS A 270 -5.73 -1.74 -43.65
N SER A 271 -5.11 -2.90 -43.70
CA SER A 271 -3.68 -3.02 -44.03
C SER A 271 -3.42 -2.59 -45.48
N LYS A 272 -2.58 -1.59 -45.68
CA LYS A 272 -2.18 -1.11 -47.02
C LYS A 272 -1.42 -2.19 -47.77
N LYS A 273 -0.71 -3.07 -47.03
CA LYS A 273 0.09 -4.16 -47.64
C LYS A 273 -0.79 -5.31 -48.13
N THR A 274 -1.81 -5.70 -47.38
CA THR A 274 -2.60 -6.91 -47.66
C THR A 274 -4.02 -6.62 -48.12
N GLY A 275 -4.51 -5.39 -47.99
CA GLY A 275 -5.87 -4.99 -48.28
C GLY A 275 -6.91 -5.55 -47.31
N LYS A 276 -6.50 -6.27 -46.24
CA LYS A 276 -7.41 -6.89 -45.28
C LYS A 276 -7.82 -5.93 -44.16
N ASN A 277 -9.09 -5.99 -43.80
CA ASN A 277 -9.60 -5.27 -42.62
C ASN A 277 -9.20 -6.01 -41.32
N ILE A 278 -8.83 -5.23 -40.32
CA ILE A 278 -8.50 -5.66 -38.96
C ILE A 278 -9.45 -4.94 -38.02
N VAL A 279 -10.14 -5.67 -37.14
CA VAL A 279 -10.99 -5.10 -36.11
C VAL A 279 -10.24 -5.04 -34.79
N LEU A 280 -10.04 -3.86 -34.27
CA LEU A 280 -9.43 -3.62 -32.96
C LEU A 280 -10.55 -3.27 -31.98
N LYS A 281 -10.72 -4.08 -30.94
CA LYS A 281 -11.47 -3.69 -29.77
C LYS A 281 -10.57 -2.79 -28.92
N PHE A 282 -11.08 -1.61 -28.63
CA PHE A 282 -10.25 -0.54 -28.09
C PHE A 282 -10.99 0.13 -26.91
N HIS A 283 -10.30 0.30 -25.80
CA HIS A 283 -10.75 1.11 -24.68
C HIS A 283 -9.75 2.22 -24.48
N SER A 284 -10.23 3.43 -24.24
CA SER A 284 -9.39 4.57 -23.87
C SER A 284 -9.92 5.29 -22.63
N GLN A 285 -9.00 5.83 -21.88
CA GLN A 285 -9.24 6.71 -20.75
C GLN A 285 -8.45 7.99 -20.96
N HIS A 286 -9.08 9.16 -20.71
CA HIS A 286 -8.46 10.46 -20.84
C HIS A 286 -8.67 11.25 -19.57
N ASP A 287 -7.59 11.58 -18.87
CA ASP A 287 -7.65 12.40 -17.66
C ASP A 287 -7.46 13.87 -18.02
N PHE A 288 -8.34 14.72 -17.51
CA PHE A 288 -8.39 16.15 -17.77
C PHE A 288 -7.98 16.97 -16.55
N ASN A 289 -7.27 18.07 -16.77
CA ASN A 289 -7.07 19.09 -15.73
C ASN A 289 -8.27 20.08 -15.70
N GLU A 290 -8.23 21.01 -14.76
CA GLU A 290 -9.27 22.05 -14.57
C GLU A 290 -9.44 22.95 -15.80
N ASP A 291 -8.36 23.18 -16.58
CA ASP A 291 -8.40 23.96 -17.84
C ASP A 291 -8.99 23.15 -19.01
N GLY A 292 -9.34 21.89 -18.80
CA GLY A 292 -9.88 21.00 -19.80
C GLY A 292 -8.86 20.51 -20.83
N MET A 293 -7.56 20.46 -20.46
CA MET A 293 -6.50 19.83 -21.24
C MET A 293 -6.29 18.40 -20.79
N ILE A 294 -6.01 17.49 -21.72
CA ILE A 294 -5.71 16.10 -21.45
C ILE A 294 -4.29 15.99 -20.88
N LEU A 295 -4.16 15.47 -19.68
CA LEU A 295 -2.89 15.21 -18.99
C LEU A 295 -2.37 13.80 -19.22
N ASN A 296 -3.29 12.82 -19.20
CA ASN A 296 -2.95 11.43 -19.42
C ASN A 296 -3.94 10.80 -20.40
N GLU A 297 -3.43 9.92 -21.24
CA GLU A 297 -4.21 9.01 -22.06
C GLU A 297 -3.78 7.58 -21.73
N TYR A 298 -4.75 6.68 -21.57
CA TYR A 298 -4.50 5.26 -21.38
C TYR A 298 -5.15 4.47 -22.50
N LEU A 299 -4.38 3.59 -23.15
CA LEU A 299 -4.78 2.86 -24.33
C LEU A 299 -4.75 1.34 -24.08
N TYR A 300 -5.88 0.69 -24.31
CA TYR A 300 -6.07 -0.73 -24.06
C TYR A 300 -6.56 -1.43 -25.32
N TYR A 301 -5.67 -2.08 -26.06
CA TYR A 301 -5.96 -2.83 -27.28
C TYR A 301 -4.90 -3.89 -27.54
N ASN A 302 -5.18 -4.79 -28.49
CA ASN A 302 -4.22 -5.83 -28.87
C ASN A 302 -3.38 -5.39 -30.08
N ALA A 303 -2.20 -4.82 -29.83
CA ALA A 303 -1.29 -4.37 -30.89
C ALA A 303 -0.71 -5.52 -31.75
N ASN A 304 -0.78 -6.78 -31.30
CA ASN A 304 -0.33 -7.93 -32.11
C ASN A 304 -1.18 -8.12 -33.38
N LEU A 305 -2.39 -7.55 -33.42
CA LEU A 305 -3.23 -7.57 -34.61
C LEU A 305 -2.70 -6.62 -35.71
N LEU A 306 -1.80 -5.69 -35.36
CA LEU A 306 -1.16 -4.71 -36.26
C LEU A 306 0.26 -5.11 -36.68
N LYS A 307 0.63 -6.38 -36.60
CA LYS A 307 1.94 -6.89 -36.99
C LYS A 307 1.96 -7.49 -38.40
#